data_779cceeea31783068afc577b08397692
#
_entry.id   779cceeea31783068afc577b08397692
#
_cell.length_a   1.000
_cell.length_b   1.000
_cell.length_c   1.000
_cell.angle_alpha   90.00
_cell.angle_beta   90.00
_cell.angle_gamma   90.00
#
_symmetry.space_group_name_H-M   'P 1'
#
loop_
_entity.id
_entity.type
_entity.pdbx_description
1 polymer ?
#
loop_
_entity_poly.entity_id
_entity_poly.type
_entity_poly.pdbx_seq_one_letter_code
_entity_poly.pdbx_strand_id
1 'polypeptide(L)'
;MHIPPIELDGFRVIAGGVLAPLGFIGGGVAAGIKPTGALDLGAILSSCVPCVSAATFTTNRVCGASVQINQARLKKKSARGIVFNSGNANTYTGDGGCADAEMFINAFARKFDVPED
;
A
#
# COMPACT_ATOMS: atom_id res chain seq x y z
N MET A 1 3.27 8.06 24.12
CA MET A 1 3.27 9.49 23.70
C MET A 1 1.83 9.88 23.43
N HIS A 2 1.25 10.71 24.31
CA HIS A 2 -0.14 11.16 24.16
C HIS A 2 -0.11 12.39 23.24
N ILE A 3 -0.62 12.25 22.04
CA ILE A 3 -0.81 13.37 21.12
C ILE A 3 -2.16 14.00 21.51
N PRO A 4 -2.19 15.27 21.93
CA PRO A 4 -3.46 15.92 22.25
C PRO A 4 -4.35 15.95 21.00
N PRO A 5 -5.68 15.88 21.17
CA PRO A 5 -6.59 15.97 20.04
C PRO A 5 -6.40 17.31 19.31
N ILE A 6 -6.22 17.23 18.00
CA ILE A 6 -6.18 18.42 17.15
C ILE A 6 -7.63 18.85 16.95
N GLU A 7 -8.02 19.96 17.55
CA GLU A 7 -9.29 20.61 17.26
C GLU A 7 -9.13 21.47 16.01
N LEU A 8 -9.78 21.06 14.93
CA LEU A 8 -9.91 21.84 13.70
C LEU A 8 -11.39 22.20 13.55
N ASP A 9 -11.67 23.48 13.34
CA ASP A 9 -13.04 23.95 13.15
C ASP A 9 -13.71 23.21 11.98
N GLY A 10 -14.91 22.65 12.24
CA GLY A 10 -15.64 21.85 11.26
C GLY A 10 -15.17 20.38 11.13
N PHE A 11 -14.16 19.93 11.89
CA PHE A 11 -13.67 18.55 11.85
C PHE A 11 -13.81 17.87 13.21
N ARG A 12 -14.08 16.57 13.16
CA ARG A 12 -14.13 15.71 14.36
C ARG A 12 -13.11 14.60 14.23
N VAL A 13 -12.24 14.47 15.22
CA VAL A 13 -11.31 13.33 15.30
C VAL A 13 -12.10 12.06 15.59
N ILE A 14 -11.87 11.03 14.80
CA ILE A 14 -12.49 9.71 14.94
C ILE A 14 -11.42 8.63 15.13
N ALA A 15 -11.78 7.53 15.79
CA ALA A 15 -10.95 6.33 15.84
C ALA A 15 -11.05 5.52 14.54
N GLY A 16 -10.02 4.72 14.22
CA GLY A 16 -10.05 3.77 13.10
C GLY A 16 -8.95 3.97 12.05
N GLY A 17 -8.23 5.09 12.09
CA GLY A 17 -7.13 5.35 11.13
C GLY A 17 -7.58 5.23 9.68
N VAL A 18 -6.75 4.60 8.84
CA VAL A 18 -7.01 4.46 7.39
C VAL A 18 -8.20 3.58 7.04
N LEU A 19 -8.69 2.79 7.98
CA LEU A 19 -9.86 1.92 7.82
C LEU A 19 -11.15 2.54 8.36
N ALA A 20 -11.11 3.78 8.86
CA ALA A 20 -12.29 4.48 9.35
C ALA A 20 -13.36 4.76 8.28
N PRO A 21 -13.01 5.11 7.02
CA PRO A 21 -14.00 5.27 5.98
C PRO A 21 -14.68 3.94 5.64
N LEU A 22 -15.99 3.97 5.44
CA LEU A 22 -16.74 2.79 5.00
C LEU A 22 -16.25 2.29 3.64
N GLY A 23 -16.25 0.98 3.45
CA GLY A 23 -15.84 0.37 2.20
C GLY A 23 -14.34 0.05 2.10
N PHE A 24 -13.59 0.20 3.18
CA PHE A 24 -12.20 -0.24 3.26
C PHE A 24 -12.04 -1.35 4.29
N ILE A 25 -11.29 -2.37 3.90
CA ILE A 25 -10.85 -3.47 4.78
C ILE A 25 -9.32 -3.56 4.72
N GLY A 26 -8.72 -4.05 5.76
CA GLY A 26 -7.26 -4.21 5.78
C GLY A 26 -6.77 -4.86 7.06
N GLY A 27 -5.48 -5.12 7.06
CA GLY A 27 -4.81 -5.73 8.20
C GLY A 27 -3.31 -5.80 8.00
N GLY A 28 -2.63 -6.30 9.01
CA GLY A 28 -1.19 -6.52 8.99
C GLY A 28 -0.81 -7.80 9.70
N VAL A 29 0.31 -8.37 9.28
CA VAL A 29 0.89 -9.59 9.86
C VAL A 29 2.39 -9.43 10.03
N ALA A 30 2.98 -10.24 10.90
CA ALA A 30 4.42 -10.46 10.96
C ALA A 30 4.77 -11.55 9.93
N ALA A 31 5.35 -11.16 8.81
CA ALA A 31 5.74 -12.07 7.72
C ALA A 31 7.21 -12.50 7.81
N GLY A 32 7.93 -12.07 8.84
CA GLY A 32 9.33 -12.45 9.07
C GLY A 32 10.35 -11.56 8.37
N ILE A 33 9.94 -10.41 7.82
CA ILE A 33 10.85 -9.43 7.24
C ILE A 33 11.66 -8.74 8.35
N LYS A 34 10.99 -8.41 9.47
CA LYS A 34 11.65 -7.86 10.65
C LYS A 34 12.05 -8.97 11.61
N PRO A 35 13.31 -9.04 12.03
CA PRO A 35 13.76 -10.07 12.96
C PRO A 35 13.11 -9.96 14.35
N THR A 36 12.49 -8.84 14.66
CA THR A 36 11.82 -8.58 15.94
C THR A 36 10.46 -9.24 16.08
N GLY A 37 9.90 -9.84 15.01
CA GLY A 37 8.53 -10.34 14.98
C GLY A 37 7.44 -9.25 14.97
N ALA A 38 7.82 -7.99 14.82
CA ALA A 38 6.85 -6.90 14.67
C ALA A 38 6.11 -7.01 13.32
N LEU A 39 4.92 -6.44 13.25
CA LEU A 39 4.16 -6.37 12.00
C LEU A 39 5.00 -5.69 10.91
N ASP A 40 5.10 -6.35 9.77
CA ASP A 40 5.99 -5.93 8.68
C ASP A 40 5.38 -6.09 7.28
N LEU A 41 4.21 -6.69 7.18
CA LEU A 41 3.42 -6.81 5.97
C LEU A 41 2.00 -6.37 6.23
N GLY A 42 1.44 -5.55 5.36
CA GLY A 42 0.08 -5.05 5.49
C GLY A 42 -0.61 -4.82 4.16
N ALA A 43 -1.93 -4.73 4.22
CA ALA A 43 -2.75 -4.45 3.06
C ALA A 43 -4.00 -3.64 3.42
N ILE A 44 -4.45 -2.86 2.46
CA ILE A 44 -5.71 -2.13 2.48
C ILE A 44 -6.42 -2.41 1.15
N LEU A 45 -7.69 -2.78 1.21
CA LEU A 45 -8.52 -3.07 0.04
C LEU A 45 -9.80 -2.25 0.07
N SER A 46 -10.24 -1.78 -1.09
CA SER A 46 -11.60 -1.30 -1.26
C SER A 46 -12.55 -2.49 -1.45
N SER A 47 -13.61 -2.55 -0.66
CA SER A 47 -14.72 -3.48 -0.87
C SER A 47 -15.73 -2.97 -1.90
N CYS A 48 -15.61 -1.71 -2.31
CA CYS A 48 -16.46 -1.07 -3.32
C CYS A 48 -15.82 -1.15 -4.70
N VAL A 49 -16.64 -1.50 -5.71
CA VAL A 49 -16.24 -1.54 -7.13
C VAL A 49 -17.33 -0.80 -7.93
N PRO A 50 -16.98 0.11 -8.83
CA PRO A 50 -15.62 0.55 -9.19
C PRO A 50 -14.96 1.38 -8.09
N CYS A 51 -13.63 1.35 -8.04
CA CYS A 51 -12.82 2.15 -7.13
C CYS A 51 -12.01 3.18 -7.94
N VAL A 52 -11.93 4.40 -7.46
CA VAL A 52 -11.10 5.45 -8.05
C VAL A 52 -9.84 5.62 -7.21
N SER A 53 -8.71 5.69 -7.85
CA SER A 53 -7.43 5.92 -7.20
C SER A 53 -6.67 7.08 -7.82
N ALA A 54 -5.90 7.79 -7.01
CA ALA A 54 -4.98 8.82 -7.43
C ALA A 54 -3.68 8.72 -6.64
N ALA A 55 -2.57 9.05 -7.26
CA ALA A 55 -1.27 9.02 -6.61
C ALA A 55 -0.38 10.16 -7.11
N THR A 56 0.51 10.59 -6.23
CA THR A 56 1.63 11.46 -6.55
C THR A 56 2.92 10.69 -6.40
N PHE A 57 3.89 10.97 -7.24
CA PHE A 57 5.15 10.26 -7.29
C PHE A 57 6.33 11.21 -7.19
N THR A 58 7.45 10.69 -6.72
CA THR A 58 8.70 11.44 -6.70
C THR A 58 9.19 11.77 -8.10
N THR A 59 9.85 12.91 -8.24
CA THR A 59 10.60 13.30 -9.45
C THR A 59 12.05 12.79 -9.43
N ASN A 60 12.46 12.10 -8.35
CA ASN A 60 13.79 11.52 -8.25
C ASN A 60 13.99 10.47 -9.36
N ARG A 61 15.14 10.52 -10.02
CA ARG A 61 15.50 9.55 -11.06
C ARG A 61 15.85 8.17 -10.49
N VAL A 62 16.32 8.13 -9.24
CA VAL A 62 16.59 6.87 -8.52
C VAL A 62 15.38 6.57 -7.65
N CYS A 63 14.43 5.84 -8.17
CA CYS A 63 13.23 5.44 -7.46
C CYS A 63 13.15 3.92 -7.32
N GLY A 64 12.43 3.48 -6.29
CA GLY A 64 12.23 2.05 -6.03
C GLY A 64 11.39 1.36 -7.10
N ALA A 65 11.52 0.05 -7.22
CA ALA A 65 10.76 -0.77 -8.16
C ALA A 65 9.24 -0.58 -7.98
N SER A 66 8.76 -0.51 -6.75
CA SER A 66 7.35 -0.24 -6.44
C SER A 66 6.85 1.08 -7.00
N VAL A 67 7.68 2.13 -7.01
CA VAL A 67 7.31 3.43 -7.59
C VAL A 67 7.16 3.31 -9.10
N GLN A 68 8.09 2.66 -9.78
CA GLN A 68 8.07 2.46 -11.24
C GLN A 68 6.82 1.69 -11.68
N ILE A 69 6.52 0.58 -10.99
CA ILE A 69 5.35 -0.25 -11.27
C ILE A 69 4.07 0.53 -11.05
N ASN A 70 3.94 1.24 -9.93
CA ASN A 70 2.75 2.01 -9.62
C ASN A 70 2.53 3.16 -10.62
N GLN A 71 3.59 3.84 -11.05
CA GLN A 71 3.51 4.85 -12.12
C GLN A 71 2.99 4.28 -13.42
N ALA A 72 3.44 3.07 -13.79
CA ALA A 72 3.01 2.42 -15.02
C ALA A 72 1.55 1.95 -14.94
N ARG A 73 1.16 1.33 -13.83
CA ARG A 73 -0.19 0.76 -13.62
C ARG A 73 -1.25 1.85 -13.51
N LEU A 74 -1.04 2.89 -12.68
CA LEU A 74 -2.02 3.94 -12.44
C LEU A 74 -2.25 4.89 -13.64
N LYS A 75 -1.39 4.85 -14.66
CA LYS A 75 -1.66 5.51 -15.95
C LYS A 75 -2.77 4.82 -16.75
N LYS A 76 -3.00 3.54 -16.48
CA LYS A 76 -3.90 2.69 -17.27
C LYS A 76 -5.18 2.36 -16.54
N LYS A 77 -5.11 2.12 -15.25
CA LYS A 77 -6.22 1.61 -14.43
C LYS A 77 -6.19 2.19 -13.01
N SER A 78 -7.34 2.17 -12.34
CA SER A 78 -7.43 2.45 -10.92
C SER A 78 -6.98 1.25 -10.10
N ALA A 79 -6.32 1.51 -8.97
CA ALA A 79 -5.98 0.50 -7.99
C ALA A 79 -7.18 0.23 -7.07
N ARG A 80 -7.43 -1.03 -6.76
CA ARG A 80 -8.43 -1.48 -5.79
C ARG A 80 -7.85 -1.69 -4.39
N GLY A 81 -6.55 -1.85 -4.30
CA GLY A 81 -5.87 -2.09 -3.02
C GLY A 81 -4.43 -1.62 -3.01
N ILE A 82 -3.89 -1.60 -1.83
CA ILE A 82 -2.50 -1.30 -1.56
C ILE A 82 -1.95 -2.42 -0.68
N VAL A 83 -0.86 -3.04 -1.13
CA VAL A 83 -0.05 -3.95 -0.30
C VAL A 83 1.29 -3.27 -0.01
N PHE A 84 1.76 -3.38 1.20
CA PHE A 84 2.98 -2.72 1.63
C PHE A 84 3.74 -3.56 2.65
N ASN A 85 5.05 -3.41 2.65
CA ASN A 85 5.91 -3.99 3.65
C ASN A 85 6.76 -2.91 4.34
N SER A 86 7.34 -3.28 5.47
CA SER A 86 8.34 -2.49 6.17
C SER A 86 9.48 -3.38 6.67
N GLY A 87 10.68 -2.78 6.78
CA GLY A 87 11.88 -3.51 7.20
C GLY A 87 12.80 -3.92 6.05
N ASN A 88 12.32 -3.87 4.82
CA ASN A 88 13.14 -4.09 3.62
C ASN A 88 12.71 -3.13 2.51
N ALA A 89 13.68 -2.42 1.93
CA ALA A 89 13.45 -1.50 0.82
C ALA A 89 13.84 -2.16 -0.50
N ASN A 90 12.98 -2.06 -1.51
CA ASN A 90 13.25 -2.51 -2.87
C ASN A 90 13.61 -1.29 -3.74
N THR A 91 14.82 -0.74 -3.52
CA THR A 91 15.32 0.44 -4.21
C THR A 91 16.73 0.16 -4.72
N TYR A 92 17.01 0.54 -5.97
CA TYR A 92 18.27 0.30 -6.64
C TYR A 92 18.63 -1.19 -6.80
N THR A 93 17.61 -2.01 -7.05
CA THR A 93 17.70 -3.47 -7.15
C THR A 93 17.63 -3.98 -8.59
N GLY A 94 17.61 -3.05 -9.56
CA GLY A 94 17.58 -3.39 -10.99
C GLY A 94 16.32 -4.16 -11.40
N ASP A 95 16.46 -4.91 -12.51
CA ASP A 95 15.35 -5.69 -13.10
C ASP A 95 14.83 -6.78 -12.14
N GLY A 96 15.72 -7.37 -11.36
CA GLY A 96 15.33 -8.35 -10.32
C GLY A 96 14.35 -7.78 -9.30
N GLY A 97 14.60 -6.55 -8.84
CA GLY A 97 13.71 -5.89 -7.90
C GLY A 97 12.34 -5.57 -8.48
N CYS A 98 12.25 -5.28 -9.78
CA CYS A 98 10.95 -5.13 -10.46
C CYS A 98 10.21 -6.47 -10.53
N ALA A 99 10.90 -7.56 -10.88
CA ALA A 99 10.31 -8.90 -10.92
C ALA A 99 9.79 -9.34 -9.55
N ASP A 100 10.56 -9.09 -8.49
CA ASP A 100 10.15 -9.40 -7.11
C ASP A 100 8.92 -8.60 -6.69
N ALA A 101 8.85 -7.32 -7.03
CA ALA A 101 7.71 -6.48 -6.73
C ALA A 101 6.45 -6.92 -7.49
N GLU A 102 6.56 -7.29 -8.77
CA GLU A 102 5.46 -7.85 -9.56
C GLU A 102 4.99 -9.18 -8.97
N MET A 103 5.89 -10.08 -8.60
CA MET A 103 5.55 -11.35 -7.98
C MET A 103 4.80 -11.14 -6.66
N PHE A 104 5.22 -10.18 -5.85
CA PHE A 104 4.58 -9.81 -4.59
C PHE A 104 3.14 -9.30 -4.80
N ILE A 105 2.95 -8.37 -5.77
CA ILE A 105 1.63 -7.83 -6.10
C ILE A 105 0.71 -8.94 -6.63
N ASN A 106 1.20 -9.79 -7.51
CA ASN A 106 0.42 -10.87 -8.11
C ASN A 106 0.02 -11.94 -7.09
N ALA A 107 0.91 -12.26 -6.15
CA ALA A 107 0.58 -13.17 -5.04
C ALA A 107 -0.55 -12.62 -4.18
N PHE A 108 -0.51 -11.32 -3.90
CA PHE A 108 -1.56 -10.62 -3.16
C PHE A 108 -2.87 -10.59 -3.95
N ALA A 109 -2.82 -10.21 -5.22
CA ALA A 109 -3.99 -10.13 -6.10
C ALA A 109 -4.74 -11.47 -6.16
N ARG A 110 -4.03 -12.58 -6.37
CA ARG A 110 -4.60 -13.92 -6.35
C ARG A 110 -5.22 -14.31 -5.00
N LYS A 111 -4.57 -13.94 -3.89
CA LYS A 111 -5.06 -14.28 -2.55
C LYS A 111 -6.39 -13.60 -2.22
N PHE A 112 -6.61 -12.40 -2.73
CA PHE A 112 -7.78 -11.57 -2.42
C PHE A 112 -8.76 -11.42 -3.58
N ASP A 113 -8.58 -12.22 -4.63
CA ASP A 113 -9.44 -12.21 -5.83
C ASP A 113 -9.58 -10.78 -6.42
N VAL A 114 -8.44 -10.12 -6.55
CA VAL A 114 -8.32 -8.80 -7.18
C VAL A 114 -7.65 -9.00 -8.54
N PRO A 115 -8.10 -8.33 -9.61
CA PRO A 115 -7.42 -8.40 -10.91
C PRO A 115 -5.93 -8.04 -10.79
N GLU A 116 -5.08 -8.80 -11.46
CA GLU A 116 -3.61 -8.60 -11.42
C GLU A 116 -3.16 -7.36 -12.22
N ASP A 117 -4.03 -6.82 -13.03
CA ASP A 117 -3.79 -5.71 -13.97
C ASP A 117 -4.58 -4.43 -13.65
#